data_6d9c808bcfeeefdcc6f49f6fdd56d4d0
#
_entry.id   6d9c808bcfeeefdcc6f49f6fdd56d4d0
#
_cell.length_a   1.000
_cell.length_b   1.000
_cell.length_c   1.000
_cell.angle_alpha   90.00
_cell.angle_beta   90.00
_cell.angle_gamma   90.00
#
_symmetry.space_group_name_H-M   'P 1'
#
loop_
_entity.id
_entity.type
_entity.pdbx_description
1 polymer ?
#
loop_
_entity_poly.entity_id
_entity_poly.type
_entity_poly.pdbx_seq_one_letter_code
_entity_poly.pdbx_strand_id
1 'polypeptide(L)'
;MVEKELDGVTETVEGAETTPEKASPAPRGPRTRGPRPQGDRRPGRGRSQRMREPKEYEERVVSVNRVSKTVKGGRKMRFSVLVVIGNGKGKYGFAIGKAAEVPDAIKKALQKARSNTFEIKTSKGDTISHEITGKFGACNVFLKPATEGTGIIAGGPVRAILELAGIRNVYSKVYGSRAPINIIRATHNGLINLKTYARVKELRK
;
A
#
# COMPACT_ATOMS: atom_id res chain seq x y z
N MET A 1 57.35 22.68 -24.78
CA MET A 1 58.45 22.14 -23.99
C MET A 1 57.80 21.35 -22.87
N VAL A 2 57.86 20.08 -22.72
CA VAL A 2 58.77 19.00 -23.13
C VAL A 2 57.88 17.73 -23.23
N GLU A 3 58.01 17.06 -24.33
CA GLU A 3 57.59 15.68 -24.55
C GLU A 3 58.40 14.75 -23.63
N LYS A 4 57.77 13.63 -23.26
CA LYS A 4 58.50 12.36 -23.10
C LYS A 4 57.56 11.18 -23.30
N GLU A 5 57.73 10.57 -24.46
CA GLU A 5 57.48 9.17 -24.78
C GLU A 5 58.28 8.25 -23.86
N LEU A 6 57.83 7.03 -23.73
CA LEU A 6 58.57 5.75 -23.76
C LEU A 6 57.60 4.59 -23.55
N ASP A 7 57.28 3.87 -24.67
CA ASP A 7 57.67 2.50 -25.02
C ASP A 7 57.30 1.41 -24.01
N GLY A 8 56.37 0.56 -24.33
CA GLY A 8 56.55 -0.69 -25.03
C GLY A 8 56.88 -1.85 -24.11
N VAL A 9 56.00 -2.83 -23.95
CA VAL A 9 56.35 -4.26 -23.92
C VAL A 9 55.11 -5.08 -24.26
N THR A 10 55.20 -5.75 -25.43
CA THR A 10 54.39 -6.86 -25.81
C THR A 10 54.89 -8.12 -25.15
N GLU A 11 54.05 -8.90 -24.50
CA GLU A 11 54.26 -10.35 -24.30
C GLU A 11 53.00 -11.13 -24.61
N THR A 12 53.08 -11.80 -25.71
CA THR A 12 52.24 -12.93 -26.13
C THR A 12 52.59 -14.17 -25.33
N VAL A 13 51.60 -14.79 -24.71
CA VAL A 13 51.71 -16.19 -24.31
C VAL A 13 50.48 -16.95 -24.82
N GLU A 14 50.72 -17.76 -25.83
CA GLU A 14 49.89 -18.89 -26.25
C GLU A 14 49.81 -19.93 -25.13
N GLY A 15 48.65 -20.55 -24.98
CA GLY A 15 48.53 -21.68 -24.08
C GLY A 15 47.12 -22.31 -24.04
N ALA A 16 46.86 -23.16 -25.05
CA ALA A 16 46.13 -24.43 -24.96
C ALA A 16 44.65 -24.42 -24.55
N GLU A 17 43.82 -24.60 -25.57
CA GLU A 17 42.50 -25.23 -25.55
C GLU A 17 42.52 -26.62 -24.87
N THR A 18 41.63 -26.86 -23.94
CA THR A 18 41.07 -28.17 -23.65
C THR A 18 39.59 -28.05 -23.35
N THR A 19 38.78 -28.24 -24.35
CA THR A 19 37.34 -28.54 -24.23
C THR A 19 37.14 -29.95 -23.67
N PRO A 20 36.35 -30.18 -22.64
CA PRO A 20 35.91 -31.51 -22.29
C PRO A 20 34.76 -31.95 -23.24
N GLU A 21 35.03 -33.01 -23.91
CA GLU A 21 34.20 -33.83 -24.77
C GLU A 21 32.90 -34.22 -24.11
N LYS A 22 31.75 -33.93 -24.75
CA LYS A 22 30.42 -34.39 -24.34
C LYS A 22 30.32 -35.90 -24.54
N ALA A 23 30.35 -36.66 -23.46
CA ALA A 23 29.97 -38.05 -23.44
C ALA A 23 28.48 -38.22 -23.81
N SER A 24 28.23 -38.96 -24.88
CA SER A 24 26.91 -39.37 -25.34
C SER A 24 26.26 -40.34 -24.35
N PRO A 25 24.95 -40.18 -24.03
CA PRO A 25 24.27 -41.12 -23.15
C PRO A 25 23.97 -42.45 -23.84
N ALA A 26 24.33 -43.56 -23.15
CA ALA A 26 24.06 -44.92 -23.58
C ALA A 26 22.55 -45.22 -23.77
N PRO A 27 22.18 -46.18 -24.66
CA PRO A 27 20.77 -46.48 -24.92
C PRO A 27 20.12 -47.18 -23.75
N ARG A 28 19.04 -46.64 -23.24
CA ARG A 28 18.22 -47.23 -22.18
C ARG A 28 17.37 -48.37 -22.73
N GLY A 29 17.60 -49.59 -22.24
CA GLY A 29 16.77 -50.75 -22.53
C GLY A 29 15.30 -50.63 -22.14
N PRO A 30 14.41 -51.49 -22.65
CA PRO A 30 12.96 -51.37 -22.44
C PRO A 30 12.57 -51.62 -20.98
N ARG A 31 11.97 -50.60 -20.38
CA ARG A 31 11.39 -50.74 -19.02
C ARG A 31 10.07 -51.50 -19.10
N THR A 32 10.07 -52.72 -18.56
CA THR A 32 8.85 -53.50 -18.30
C THR A 32 7.98 -52.76 -17.26
N ARG A 33 6.77 -52.42 -17.67
CA ARG A 33 5.74 -51.85 -16.76
C ARG A 33 5.25 -52.99 -15.85
N GLY A 34 5.70 -53.01 -14.61
CA GLY A 34 5.07 -53.81 -13.55
C GLY A 34 3.71 -53.22 -13.17
N PRO A 35 2.75 -54.04 -12.65
CA PRO A 35 1.42 -53.59 -12.25
C PRO A 35 1.54 -52.57 -11.11
N ARG A 36 0.86 -51.41 -11.26
CA ARG A 36 0.74 -50.37 -10.22
C ARG A 36 -0.03 -50.95 -9.04
N PRO A 37 0.52 -50.92 -7.81
CA PRO A 37 -0.29 -51.18 -6.64
C PRO A 37 -1.40 -50.14 -6.52
N GLN A 38 -2.65 -50.62 -6.39
CA GLN A 38 -3.80 -49.82 -5.98
C GLN A 38 -3.56 -49.42 -4.52
N GLY A 39 -2.88 -48.29 -4.32
CA GLY A 39 -2.62 -47.70 -3.01
C GLY A 39 -3.63 -46.61 -2.70
N ASP A 40 -4.42 -46.84 -1.70
CA ASP A 40 -5.13 -45.94 -0.80
C ASP A 40 -5.43 -44.52 -1.32
N ARG A 41 -6.68 -44.33 -1.69
CA ARG A 41 -7.30 -43.01 -1.77
C ARG A 41 -7.23 -42.35 -0.38
N ARG A 42 -6.15 -41.64 -0.10
CA ARG A 42 -6.11 -40.76 1.08
C ARG A 42 -7.29 -39.80 0.94
N PRO A 43 -8.19 -39.75 1.93
CA PRO A 43 -9.29 -38.79 1.91
C PRO A 43 -8.67 -37.40 1.76
N GLY A 44 -9.14 -36.67 0.74
CA GLY A 44 -8.68 -35.32 0.45
C GLY A 44 -8.64 -34.52 1.74
N ARG A 45 -7.47 -33.98 2.08
CA ARG A 45 -7.34 -32.96 3.13
C ARG A 45 -8.38 -31.90 2.81
N GLY A 46 -9.48 -31.94 3.55
CA GLY A 46 -10.52 -30.95 3.50
C GLY A 46 -9.83 -29.60 3.56
N ARG A 47 -9.99 -28.83 2.50
CA ARG A 47 -9.62 -27.41 2.43
C ARG A 47 -10.36 -26.79 3.61
N SER A 48 -9.69 -26.70 4.78
CA SER A 48 -10.26 -26.05 5.93
C SER A 48 -10.67 -24.67 5.43
N GLN A 49 -11.97 -24.48 5.29
CA GLN A 49 -12.53 -23.15 5.16
C GLN A 49 -12.11 -22.46 6.46
N ARG A 50 -10.95 -21.77 6.41
CA ARG A 50 -10.61 -20.83 7.47
C ARG A 50 -11.84 -19.92 7.53
N MET A 51 -12.66 -20.11 8.56
CA MET A 51 -13.69 -19.16 8.93
C MET A 51 -13.02 -17.79 8.85
N ARG A 52 -13.45 -16.98 7.88
CA ARG A 52 -12.97 -15.62 7.77
C ARG A 52 -13.49 -14.94 9.02
N GLU A 53 -12.61 -14.68 9.96
CA GLU A 53 -12.91 -13.84 11.11
C GLU A 53 -13.62 -12.58 10.59
N PRO A 54 -14.71 -12.15 11.26
CA PRO A 54 -15.41 -10.95 10.83
C PRO A 54 -14.41 -9.83 10.67
N LYS A 55 -14.37 -9.22 9.50
CA LYS A 55 -13.44 -8.12 9.24
C LYS A 55 -13.84 -6.96 10.13
N GLU A 56 -13.07 -6.68 11.17
CA GLU A 56 -13.29 -5.54 12.08
C GLU A 56 -13.24 -4.20 11.37
N TYR A 57 -12.58 -4.15 10.21
CA TYR A 57 -12.33 -2.93 9.45
C TYR A 57 -12.81 -3.10 8.01
N GLU A 58 -13.55 -2.13 7.54
CA GLU A 58 -13.81 -1.94 6.12
C GLU A 58 -12.57 -1.40 5.43
N GLU A 59 -12.34 -1.83 4.19
CA GLU A 59 -11.13 -1.54 3.43
C GLU A 59 -11.51 -0.83 2.12
N ARG A 60 -10.83 0.30 1.83
CA ARG A 60 -11.01 1.04 0.57
C ARG A 60 -9.68 1.34 -0.08
N VAL A 61 -9.52 0.94 -1.33
CA VAL A 61 -8.38 1.34 -2.17
C VAL A 61 -8.68 2.71 -2.76
N VAL A 62 -7.82 3.69 -2.48
CA VAL A 62 -8.00 5.07 -2.94
C VAL A 62 -7.31 5.31 -4.28
N SER A 63 -6.09 4.81 -4.45
CA SER A 63 -5.34 4.93 -5.70
C SER A 63 -4.37 3.79 -5.89
N VAL A 64 -4.19 3.39 -7.15
CA VAL A 64 -3.19 2.43 -7.61
C VAL A 64 -2.34 3.11 -8.67
N ASN A 65 -1.05 3.27 -8.41
CA ASN A 65 -0.12 3.91 -9.32
C ASN A 65 0.99 2.94 -9.71
N ARG A 66 1.30 2.86 -11.00
CA ARG A 66 2.46 2.14 -11.50
C ARG A 66 3.68 3.05 -11.40
N VAL A 67 4.69 2.63 -10.68
CA VAL A 67 5.95 3.37 -10.48
C VAL A 67 7.11 2.60 -11.12
N SER A 68 8.06 3.30 -11.72
CA SER A 68 9.22 2.70 -12.36
C SER A 68 10.51 3.29 -11.80
N LYS A 69 11.56 2.46 -11.75
CA LYS A 69 12.94 2.88 -11.47
C LYS A 69 13.79 2.47 -12.66
N THR A 70 14.46 3.44 -13.28
CA THR A 70 15.43 3.19 -14.33
C THR A 70 16.74 2.69 -13.72
N VAL A 71 17.27 1.60 -14.20
CA VAL A 71 18.53 0.97 -13.78
C VAL A 71 19.35 0.61 -15.00
N LYS A 72 20.64 0.29 -14.81
CA LYS A 72 21.48 -0.28 -15.89
C LYS A 72 20.78 -1.57 -16.39
N GLY A 73 20.51 -1.67 -17.68
CA GLY A 73 19.78 -2.78 -18.30
C GLY A 73 18.26 -2.62 -18.43
N GLY A 74 17.66 -1.47 -18.02
CA GLY A 74 16.24 -1.21 -18.28
C GLY A 74 15.48 -0.56 -17.14
N ARG A 75 14.15 -0.76 -17.13
CA ARG A 75 13.23 -0.19 -16.12
C ARG A 75 12.62 -1.28 -15.24
N LYS A 76 12.82 -1.20 -13.94
CA LYS A 76 12.13 -2.07 -12.99
C LYS A 76 10.81 -1.40 -12.56
N MET A 77 9.69 -2.05 -12.83
CA MET A 77 8.34 -1.56 -12.53
C MET A 77 7.84 -2.14 -11.21
N ARG A 78 7.04 -1.34 -10.48
CA ARG A 78 6.32 -1.75 -9.26
C ARG A 78 4.98 -1.01 -9.19
N PHE A 79 4.08 -1.54 -8.36
CA PHE A 79 2.81 -0.87 -8.06
C PHE A 79 2.87 -0.26 -6.67
N SER A 80 2.36 0.97 -6.57
CA SER A 80 2.18 1.70 -5.31
C SER A 80 0.69 1.88 -5.08
N VAL A 81 0.18 1.30 -4.00
CA VAL A 81 -1.24 1.32 -3.66
C VAL A 81 -1.44 2.10 -2.37
N LEU A 82 -2.39 3.02 -2.37
CA LEU A 82 -2.83 3.79 -1.21
C LEU A 82 -4.16 3.22 -0.74
N VAL A 83 -4.19 2.75 0.51
CA VAL A 83 -5.35 2.14 1.13
C VAL A 83 -5.74 2.90 2.39
N VAL A 84 -7.05 2.99 2.62
CA VAL A 84 -7.66 3.48 3.86
C VAL A 84 -8.49 2.34 4.45
N ILE A 85 -8.45 2.20 5.76
CA ILE A 85 -9.28 1.27 6.53
C ILE A 85 -10.03 2.02 7.61
N GLY A 86 -11.17 1.51 8.05
CA GLY A 86 -11.91 2.07 9.17
C GLY A 86 -12.99 1.13 9.69
N ASN A 87 -13.47 1.39 10.90
CA ASN A 87 -14.51 0.59 11.53
C ASN A 87 -15.90 1.28 11.57
N GLY A 88 -16.03 2.45 10.95
CA GLY A 88 -17.26 3.26 11.02
C GLY A 88 -17.61 3.80 12.41
N LYS A 89 -16.73 3.63 13.42
CA LYS A 89 -16.94 4.03 14.82
C LYS A 89 -15.86 4.98 15.34
N GLY A 90 -15.29 5.81 14.47
CA GLY A 90 -14.25 6.76 14.82
C GLY A 90 -12.82 6.26 14.65
N LYS A 91 -12.59 4.97 14.38
CA LYS A 91 -11.24 4.44 14.13
C LYS A 91 -10.99 4.30 12.63
N TYR A 92 -9.88 4.83 12.16
CA TYR A 92 -9.44 4.71 10.80
C TYR A 92 -7.92 4.60 10.71
N GLY A 93 -7.44 4.09 9.59
CA GLY A 93 -6.00 3.99 9.32
C GLY A 93 -5.74 4.15 7.83
N PHE A 94 -4.55 4.58 7.47
CA PHE A 94 -4.15 4.65 6.07
C PHE A 94 -2.69 4.27 5.91
N ALA A 95 -2.38 3.65 4.77
CA ALA A 95 -1.00 3.31 4.45
C ALA A 95 -0.76 3.17 2.95
N ILE A 96 0.52 3.22 2.59
CA ILE A 96 0.99 2.92 1.24
C ILE A 96 1.74 1.59 1.26
N GLY A 97 1.35 0.69 0.35
CA GLY A 97 2.06 -0.54 0.03
C GLY A 97 2.71 -0.46 -1.35
N LYS A 98 3.91 -1.04 -1.50
CA LYS A 98 4.59 -1.18 -2.80
C LYS A 98 5.00 -2.63 -2.99
N ALA A 99 4.67 -3.20 -4.17
CA ALA A 99 5.06 -4.54 -4.57
C ALA A 99 5.24 -4.66 -6.09
N ALA A 100 5.67 -5.83 -6.57
CA ALA A 100 5.76 -6.13 -7.99
C ALA A 100 4.36 -6.28 -8.59
N GLU A 101 3.44 -6.89 -7.82
CA GLU A 101 2.05 -7.12 -8.19
C GLU A 101 1.08 -6.26 -7.38
N VAL A 102 -0.09 -5.98 -7.96
CA VAL A 102 -1.14 -5.18 -7.29
C VAL A 102 -1.69 -5.87 -6.04
N PRO A 103 -2.08 -7.18 -6.07
CA PRO A 103 -2.65 -7.84 -4.90
C PRO A 103 -1.68 -7.86 -3.71
N ASP A 104 -0.39 -8.05 -3.95
CA ASP A 104 0.62 -8.01 -2.90
C ASP A 104 0.85 -6.60 -2.34
N ALA A 105 0.77 -5.58 -3.20
CA ALA A 105 0.84 -4.19 -2.75
C ALA A 105 -0.35 -3.84 -1.85
N ILE A 106 -1.56 -4.31 -2.17
CA ILE A 106 -2.76 -4.15 -1.34
C ILE A 106 -2.58 -4.85 0.00
N LYS A 107 -2.19 -6.13 0.03
CA LYS A 107 -1.95 -6.87 1.29
C LYS A 107 -0.96 -6.16 2.20
N LYS A 108 0.18 -5.68 1.65
CA LYS A 108 1.18 -4.92 2.40
C LYS A 108 0.64 -3.58 2.92
N ALA A 109 -0.17 -2.88 2.11
CA ALA A 109 -0.79 -1.63 2.53
C ALA A 109 -1.78 -1.86 3.67
N LEU A 110 -2.64 -2.87 3.58
CA LEU A 110 -3.60 -3.24 4.61
C LEU A 110 -2.92 -3.59 5.94
N GLN A 111 -1.87 -4.42 5.91
CA GLN A 111 -1.11 -4.77 7.10
C GLN A 111 -0.53 -3.54 7.78
N LYS A 112 0.05 -2.60 7.01
CA LYS A 112 0.56 -1.34 7.55
C LYS A 112 -0.54 -0.42 8.07
N ALA A 113 -1.70 -0.38 7.40
CA ALA A 113 -2.82 0.45 7.84
C ALA A 113 -3.39 -0.04 9.16
N ARG A 114 -3.47 -1.37 9.36
CA ARG A 114 -3.94 -1.99 10.61
C ARG A 114 -3.01 -1.74 11.80
N SER A 115 -1.70 -1.64 11.58
CA SER A 115 -0.75 -1.26 12.63
C SER A 115 -0.76 0.23 12.95
N ASN A 116 -1.22 1.08 12.02
CA ASN A 116 -1.27 2.54 12.16
C ASN A 116 -2.73 3.01 12.15
N THR A 117 -3.46 2.74 13.22
CA THR A 117 -4.85 3.19 13.39
C THR A 117 -4.90 4.44 14.27
N PHE A 118 -5.79 5.35 13.91
CA PHE A 118 -6.03 6.61 14.61
C PHE A 118 -7.49 6.67 15.05
N GLU A 119 -7.75 7.37 16.15
CA GLU A 119 -9.09 7.53 16.69
C GLU A 119 -9.52 8.99 16.64
N ILE A 120 -10.75 9.21 16.18
CA ILE A 120 -11.37 10.54 16.15
C ILE A 120 -12.55 10.54 17.11
N LYS A 121 -12.67 11.61 17.83
CA LYS A 121 -13.87 11.89 18.63
C LYS A 121 -14.90 12.61 17.77
N THR A 122 -15.92 11.88 17.33
CA THR A 122 -17.07 12.44 16.61
C THR A 122 -17.97 13.21 17.57
N SER A 123 -18.62 14.28 17.09
CA SER A 123 -19.62 15.03 17.80
C SER A 123 -21.02 14.40 17.62
N LYS A 124 -22.01 14.83 18.41
CA LYS A 124 -23.41 14.42 18.23
C LYS A 124 -23.87 14.77 16.80
N GLY A 125 -24.57 13.83 16.14
CA GLY A 125 -25.04 14.02 14.76
C GLY A 125 -24.07 13.54 13.67
N ASP A 126 -23.10 12.65 14.00
CA ASP A 126 -22.15 12.06 13.07
C ASP A 126 -21.38 13.11 12.23
N THR A 127 -21.05 14.26 12.84
CA THR A 127 -20.33 15.37 12.23
C THR A 127 -19.09 15.74 13.04
N ILE A 128 -18.30 16.71 12.55
CA ILE A 128 -17.13 17.26 13.25
C ILE A 128 -17.53 18.41 14.19
N SER A 129 -16.74 18.66 15.23
CA SER A 129 -17.03 19.61 16.29
C SER A 129 -17.01 21.08 15.83
N HIS A 130 -16.10 21.43 14.91
CA HIS A 130 -15.91 22.77 14.37
C HIS A 130 -15.22 22.72 13.01
N GLU A 131 -15.24 23.85 12.33
CA GLU A 131 -14.51 24.00 11.08
C GLU A 131 -13.00 23.99 11.30
N ILE A 132 -12.27 23.33 10.39
CA ILE A 132 -10.83 23.23 10.49
C ILE A 132 -10.19 23.11 9.10
N THR A 133 -8.97 23.65 8.99
CA THR A 133 -8.13 23.47 7.81
C THR A 133 -6.94 22.58 8.16
N GLY A 134 -6.93 21.37 7.63
CA GLY A 134 -5.77 20.48 7.71
C GLY A 134 -4.76 20.79 6.60
N LYS A 135 -3.48 20.86 6.94
CA LYS A 135 -2.38 21.20 6.01
C LYS A 135 -1.36 20.08 5.97
N PHE A 136 -0.89 19.74 4.77
CA PHE A 136 0.25 18.85 4.57
C PHE A 136 0.96 19.17 3.25
N GLY A 137 2.22 19.64 3.34
CA GLY A 137 2.93 20.17 2.18
C GLY A 137 2.15 21.29 1.50
N ALA A 138 2.00 21.23 0.18
CA ALA A 138 1.22 22.19 -0.61
C ALA A 138 -0.28 21.85 -0.67
N CYS A 139 -0.79 20.92 0.14
CA CYS A 139 -2.20 20.54 0.17
C CYS A 139 -2.87 21.12 1.42
N ASN A 140 -3.99 21.81 1.23
CA ASN A 140 -4.85 22.31 2.30
C ASN A 140 -6.25 21.69 2.12
N VAL A 141 -6.76 21.06 3.16
CA VAL A 141 -8.12 20.48 3.18
C VAL A 141 -8.94 21.23 4.20
N PHE A 142 -9.94 21.94 3.73
CA PHE A 142 -10.93 22.60 4.57
C PHE A 142 -12.06 21.62 4.88
N LEU A 143 -12.41 21.50 6.14
CA LEU A 143 -13.51 20.67 6.65
C LEU A 143 -14.46 21.57 7.44
N LYS A 144 -15.76 21.48 7.15
CA LYS A 144 -16.81 22.24 7.83
C LYS A 144 -17.93 21.30 8.27
N PRO A 145 -18.44 21.39 9.51
CA PRO A 145 -19.58 20.58 9.93
C PRO A 145 -20.81 20.90 9.08
N ALA A 146 -21.63 19.87 8.86
CA ALA A 146 -22.88 19.98 8.13
C ALA A 146 -24.06 19.52 8.99
N THR A 147 -25.25 19.95 8.64
CA THR A 147 -26.51 19.51 9.26
C THR A 147 -26.79 18.04 8.95
N GLU A 148 -27.53 17.38 9.83
CA GLU A 148 -27.99 16.01 9.61
C GLU A 148 -28.75 15.89 8.30
N GLY A 149 -28.49 14.80 7.55
CA GLY A 149 -29.09 14.57 6.24
C GLY A 149 -28.35 15.15 5.05
N THR A 150 -27.34 16.01 5.25
CA THR A 150 -26.54 16.59 4.16
C THR A 150 -25.66 15.56 3.48
N GLY A 151 -25.15 14.58 4.23
CA GLY A 151 -24.19 13.60 3.73
C GLY A 151 -22.76 14.14 3.64
N ILE A 152 -21.88 13.36 3.01
CA ILE A 152 -20.47 13.72 2.83
C ILE A 152 -20.28 14.39 1.47
N ILE A 153 -20.01 15.69 1.48
CA ILE A 153 -19.65 16.45 0.28
C ILE A 153 -18.14 16.66 0.29
N ALA A 154 -17.42 15.73 -0.35
CA ALA A 154 -15.97 15.65 -0.28
C ALA A 154 -15.36 15.10 -1.57
N GLY A 155 -14.09 15.46 -1.82
CA GLY A 155 -13.28 14.82 -2.86
C GLY A 155 -12.97 13.36 -2.53
N GLY A 156 -12.76 12.51 -3.53
CA GLY A 156 -12.60 11.05 -3.38
C GLY A 156 -11.71 10.58 -2.21
N PRO A 157 -10.45 11.04 -2.09
CA PRO A 157 -9.58 10.64 -0.98
C PRO A 157 -10.07 11.09 0.40
N VAL A 158 -10.65 12.30 0.51
CA VAL A 158 -11.23 12.83 1.76
C VAL A 158 -12.45 12.01 2.14
N ARG A 159 -13.35 11.78 1.15
CA ARG A 159 -14.57 11.00 1.33
C ARG A 159 -14.27 9.59 1.85
N ALA A 160 -13.24 8.92 1.31
CA ALA A 160 -12.84 7.59 1.76
C ALA A 160 -12.48 7.55 3.25
N ILE A 161 -11.77 8.57 3.76
CA ILE A 161 -11.44 8.65 5.19
C ILE A 161 -12.69 8.92 6.03
N LEU A 162 -13.52 9.89 5.64
CA LEU A 162 -14.69 10.30 6.42
C LEU A 162 -15.73 9.18 6.54
N GLU A 163 -16.03 8.48 5.43
CA GLU A 163 -16.93 7.33 5.40
C GLU A 163 -16.43 6.21 6.33
N LEU A 164 -15.16 5.82 6.19
CA LEU A 164 -14.57 4.74 6.99
C LEU A 164 -14.36 5.13 8.46
N ALA A 165 -14.19 6.41 8.76
CA ALA A 165 -14.17 6.92 10.13
C ALA A 165 -15.57 7.00 10.77
N GLY A 166 -16.64 6.88 9.98
CA GLY A 166 -18.03 6.95 10.47
C GLY A 166 -18.58 8.38 10.58
N ILE A 167 -17.94 9.36 9.95
CA ILE A 167 -18.45 10.73 9.86
C ILE A 167 -19.39 10.77 8.65
N ARG A 168 -20.62 11.23 8.83
CA ARG A 168 -21.66 11.21 7.80
C ARG A 168 -22.02 12.56 7.23
N ASN A 169 -21.85 13.65 7.99
CA ASN A 169 -22.30 14.98 7.61
C ASN A 169 -21.16 15.99 7.66
N VAL A 170 -20.51 16.25 6.52
CA VAL A 170 -19.37 17.17 6.42
C VAL A 170 -19.26 17.77 5.01
N TYR A 171 -19.00 19.08 4.96
CA TYR A 171 -18.52 19.75 3.76
C TYR A 171 -17.00 19.76 3.74
N SER A 172 -16.40 19.48 2.59
CA SER A 172 -14.96 19.62 2.43
C SER A 172 -14.57 20.27 1.10
N LYS A 173 -13.44 20.95 1.12
CA LYS A 173 -12.79 21.48 -0.08
C LYS A 173 -11.29 21.29 -0.01
N VAL A 174 -10.71 20.80 -1.11
CA VAL A 174 -9.27 20.64 -1.25
C VAL A 174 -8.72 21.81 -2.05
N TYR A 175 -7.68 22.44 -1.52
CA TYR A 175 -6.93 23.51 -2.16
C TYR A 175 -5.47 23.09 -2.37
N GLY A 176 -4.84 23.58 -3.43
CA GLY A 176 -3.44 23.31 -3.75
C GLY A 176 -3.23 21.93 -4.37
N SER A 177 -2.30 21.15 -3.83
CA SER A 177 -1.93 19.86 -4.39
C SER A 177 -3.06 18.83 -4.36
N ARG A 178 -3.30 18.17 -5.52
CA ARG A 178 -4.34 17.15 -5.67
C ARG A 178 -3.79 15.70 -5.54
N ALA A 179 -2.54 15.52 -5.13
CA ALA A 179 -1.98 14.20 -4.91
C ALA A 179 -2.73 13.45 -3.80
N PRO A 180 -3.29 12.25 -4.04
CA PRO A 180 -4.15 11.54 -3.09
C PRO A 180 -3.51 11.33 -1.72
N ILE A 181 -2.22 11.04 -1.68
CA ILE A 181 -1.49 10.84 -0.42
C ILE A 181 -1.40 12.14 0.42
N ASN A 182 -1.18 13.28 -0.24
CA ASN A 182 -1.08 14.57 0.46
C ASN A 182 -2.46 14.99 0.98
N ILE A 183 -3.52 14.73 0.21
CA ILE A 183 -4.90 14.98 0.64
C ILE A 183 -5.22 14.15 1.89
N ILE A 184 -4.91 12.83 1.89
CA ILE A 184 -5.14 11.96 3.05
C ILE A 184 -4.38 12.45 4.27
N ARG A 185 -3.11 12.83 4.14
CA ARG A 185 -2.31 13.34 5.26
C ARG A 185 -2.82 14.71 5.75
N ALA A 186 -3.23 15.59 4.86
CA ALA A 186 -3.82 16.87 5.24
C ALA A 186 -5.15 16.68 5.98
N THR A 187 -6.03 15.78 5.49
CA THR A 187 -7.27 15.42 6.18
C THR A 187 -6.99 14.83 7.57
N HIS A 188 -6.03 13.92 7.68
CA HIS A 188 -5.60 13.33 8.94
C HIS A 188 -5.13 14.40 9.94
N ASN A 189 -4.27 15.34 9.51
CA ASN A 189 -3.82 16.44 10.36
C ASN A 189 -4.99 17.33 10.82
N GLY A 190 -5.96 17.57 9.94
CA GLY A 190 -7.18 18.28 10.30
C GLY A 190 -7.97 17.54 11.38
N LEU A 191 -8.22 16.25 11.17
CA LEU A 191 -9.01 15.43 12.09
C LEU A 191 -8.38 15.25 13.49
N ILE A 192 -7.06 15.13 13.58
CA ILE A 192 -6.35 15.04 14.87
C ILE A 192 -6.43 16.36 15.65
N ASN A 193 -6.37 17.49 14.95
CA ASN A 193 -6.39 18.80 15.57
C ASN A 193 -7.81 19.26 16.00
N LEU A 194 -8.83 18.43 15.79
CA LEU A 194 -10.18 18.71 16.25
C LEU A 194 -10.23 18.77 17.79
N LYS A 195 -10.78 19.89 18.29
CA LYS A 195 -10.99 20.10 19.73
C LYS A 195 -12.42 19.74 20.09
N THR A 196 -12.58 18.86 21.06
CA THR A 196 -13.91 18.58 21.64
C THR A 196 -14.31 19.69 22.59
N TYR A 197 -15.62 19.90 22.79
CA TYR A 197 -16.15 20.89 23.73
C TYR A 197 -15.59 20.70 25.16
N ALA A 198 -15.47 19.45 25.61
CA ALA A 198 -14.89 19.13 26.90
C ALA A 198 -13.45 19.67 27.04
N ARG A 199 -12.62 19.45 26.00
CA ARG A 199 -11.24 19.94 25.98
C ARG A 199 -11.17 21.47 25.97
N VAL A 200 -12.07 22.14 25.26
CA VAL A 200 -12.13 23.61 25.24
C VAL A 200 -12.52 24.14 26.63
N LYS A 201 -13.47 23.47 27.32
CA LYS A 201 -13.87 23.84 28.69
C LYS A 201 -12.73 23.68 29.69
N GLU A 202 -11.94 22.63 29.57
CA GLU A 202 -10.72 22.42 30.42
C GLU A 202 -9.67 23.51 30.17
N LEU A 203 -9.45 23.92 28.93
CA LEU A 203 -8.45 24.95 28.58
C LEU A 203 -8.87 26.38 28.98
N ARG A 204 -10.16 26.58 29.27
CA ARG A 204 -10.69 27.90 29.71
C ARG A 204 -10.81 28.03 31.24
N LYS A 205 -10.52 26.98 31.97
CA LYS A 205 -10.40 27.01 33.46
C LYS A 205 -9.01 27.49 33.85
#